data_51449c98d712cfe6339903ea4df0a0d0
#
_entry.id   51449c98d712cfe6339903ea4df0a0d0
#
_cell.length_a   1.000
_cell.length_b   1.000
_cell.length_c   1.000
_cell.angle_alpha   90.00
_cell.angle_beta   90.00
_cell.angle_gamma   90.00
#
_symmetry.space_group_name_H-M   'P 1'
#
loop_
_entity.id
_entity.type
_entity.pdbx_description
1 polymer ?
#
loop_
_entity_poly.entity_id
_entity_poly.type
_entity_poly.pdbx_seq_one_letter_code
_entity_poly.pdbx_strand_id
1 'polypeptide(L)'
;LPQSLNLIKSEMMGTANWSFQMYPGLSVGCMNTILQFGTDEQKNLYMPNLVAGTWSGTMCLTEPQCGTDLGQVKTKAEPNAEGTYNISGTKIFISAGEQDLTENIIHIVLARLPDAPAGTKGISLFIVPKFLVNTDGTVGQRNPVTCGSIEHKMGIRASATAVLNFDN
;
A
#
# COMPACT_ATOMS: atom_id res chain seq x y z
N LEU A 1 3.89 -6.47 19.57
CA LEU A 1 3.23 -7.51 20.36
C LEU A 1 3.81 -8.88 20.00
N PRO A 2 4.04 -9.79 20.97
CA PRO A 2 4.34 -11.18 20.68
C PRO A 2 3.27 -11.82 19.78
N GLN A 3 3.66 -12.75 18.91
CA GLN A 3 2.75 -13.36 17.93
C GLN A 3 1.53 -14.04 18.58
N SER A 4 1.72 -14.69 19.73
CA SER A 4 0.63 -15.31 20.49
C SER A 4 -0.45 -14.29 20.92
N LEU A 5 -0.05 -13.12 21.40
CA LEU A 5 -0.98 -12.06 21.78
C LEU A 5 -1.63 -11.41 20.55
N ASN A 6 -0.89 -11.30 19.45
CA ASN A 6 -1.45 -10.77 18.21
C ASN A 6 -2.52 -11.70 17.64
N LEU A 7 -2.37 -13.02 17.76
CA LEU A 7 -3.36 -14.00 17.34
C LEU A 7 -4.67 -13.81 18.13
N ILE A 8 -4.59 -13.78 19.47
CA ILE A 8 -5.75 -13.58 20.36
C ILE A 8 -6.45 -12.27 20.03
N LYS A 9 -5.69 -11.16 19.92
CA LYS A 9 -6.23 -9.86 19.53
C LYS A 9 -6.98 -9.93 18.20
N SER A 10 -6.39 -10.58 17.19
CA SER A 10 -6.98 -10.68 15.85
C SER A 10 -8.25 -11.52 15.85
N GLU A 11 -8.30 -12.59 16.61
CA GLU A 11 -9.52 -13.41 16.79
C GLU A 11 -10.64 -12.59 17.44
N MET A 12 -10.35 -11.88 18.53
CA MET A 12 -11.33 -11.04 19.22
C MET A 12 -11.86 -9.92 18.33
N MET A 13 -10.97 -9.19 17.66
CA MET A 13 -11.35 -8.10 16.76
C MET A 13 -12.11 -8.61 15.54
N GLY A 14 -11.67 -9.71 14.93
CA GLY A 14 -12.33 -10.32 13.78
C GLY A 14 -13.71 -10.84 14.11
N THR A 15 -13.91 -11.42 15.30
CA THR A 15 -15.22 -11.86 15.79
C THR A 15 -16.15 -10.67 16.01
N ALA A 16 -15.64 -9.57 16.56
CA ALA A 16 -16.45 -8.37 16.81
C ALA A 16 -16.78 -7.62 15.51
N ASN A 17 -15.79 -7.41 14.64
CA ASN A 17 -15.98 -6.72 13.35
C ASN A 17 -14.84 -7.05 12.38
N TRP A 18 -15.07 -8.01 11.49
CA TRP A 18 -14.09 -8.45 10.51
C TRP A 18 -13.68 -7.34 9.51
N SER A 19 -14.62 -6.49 9.11
CA SER A 19 -14.32 -5.38 8.20
C SER A 19 -13.32 -4.39 8.81
N PHE A 20 -13.47 -4.09 10.09
CA PHE A 20 -12.52 -3.24 10.82
C PHE A 20 -11.15 -3.91 10.96
N GLN A 21 -11.13 -5.22 11.24
CA GLN A 21 -9.88 -6.00 11.40
C GLN A 21 -9.02 -6.03 10.12
N MET A 22 -9.61 -5.83 8.95
CA MET A 22 -8.88 -5.81 7.68
C MET A 22 -7.89 -4.64 7.56
N TYR A 23 -8.20 -3.47 8.13
CA TYR A 23 -7.35 -2.28 8.01
C TYR A 23 -5.99 -2.42 8.71
N PRO A 24 -5.90 -2.82 9.99
CA PRO A 24 -4.60 -2.96 10.67
C PRO A 24 -3.70 -4.02 10.05
N GLY A 25 -4.27 -5.10 9.50
CA GLY A 25 -3.50 -6.21 8.94
C GLY A 25 -2.57 -5.77 7.80
N LEU A 26 -3.08 -4.94 6.90
CA LEU A 26 -2.31 -4.42 5.78
C LEU A 26 -1.27 -3.39 6.22
N SER A 27 -1.61 -2.55 7.20
CA SER A 27 -0.67 -1.59 7.80
C SER A 27 0.52 -2.31 8.44
N VAL A 28 0.29 -3.43 9.12
CA VAL A 28 1.39 -4.27 9.66
C VAL A 28 2.27 -4.83 8.54
N GLY A 29 1.68 -5.29 7.43
CA GLY A 29 2.44 -5.75 6.25
C GLY A 29 3.31 -4.64 5.65
N CYS A 30 2.75 -3.45 5.49
CA CYS A 30 3.47 -2.26 5.02
C CYS A 30 4.64 -1.91 5.95
N MET A 31 4.39 -1.82 7.26
CA MET A 31 5.43 -1.54 8.27
C MET A 31 6.56 -2.57 8.23
N ASN A 32 6.24 -3.86 8.18
CA ASN A 32 7.24 -4.92 8.11
C ASN A 32 8.09 -4.82 6.84
N THR A 33 7.50 -4.47 5.72
CA THR A 33 8.22 -4.27 4.45
C THR A 33 9.19 -3.09 4.56
N ILE A 34 8.74 -1.95 5.06
CA ILE A 34 9.60 -0.77 5.25
C ILE A 34 10.71 -1.07 6.28
N LEU A 35 10.37 -1.72 7.40
CA LEU A 35 11.34 -2.05 8.43
C LEU A 35 12.46 -2.96 7.92
N GLN A 36 12.12 -3.93 7.08
CA GLN A 36 13.06 -4.93 6.59
C GLN A 36 13.88 -4.45 5.39
N PHE A 37 13.29 -3.68 4.48
CA PHE A 37 13.88 -3.35 3.18
C PHE A 37 14.07 -1.85 2.93
N GLY A 38 13.45 -1.00 3.73
CA GLY A 38 13.56 0.45 3.59
C GLY A 38 14.93 0.97 4.06
N THR A 39 15.33 2.14 3.51
CA THR A 39 16.49 2.88 4.02
C THR A 39 16.19 3.47 5.41
N ASP A 40 17.21 3.94 6.11
CA ASP A 40 17.00 4.56 7.42
C ASP A 40 16.18 5.87 7.30
N GLU A 41 16.35 6.62 6.21
CA GLU A 41 15.55 7.81 5.91
C GLU A 41 14.07 7.43 5.72
N GLN A 42 13.78 6.38 4.95
CA GLN A 42 12.42 5.89 4.74
C GLN A 42 11.80 5.40 6.05
N LYS A 43 12.54 4.67 6.87
CA LYS A 43 12.07 4.23 8.19
C LYS A 43 11.74 5.41 9.08
N ASN A 44 12.65 6.39 9.18
CA ASN A 44 12.45 7.58 10.01
C ASN A 44 11.25 8.42 9.55
N LEU A 45 10.98 8.47 8.24
CA LEU A 45 9.91 9.26 7.65
C LEU A 45 8.53 8.61 7.83
N TYR A 46 8.42 7.31 7.56
CA TYR A 46 7.11 6.63 7.49
C TYR A 46 6.72 5.88 8.76
N MET A 47 7.68 5.25 9.46
CA MET A 47 7.38 4.35 10.56
C MET A 47 6.70 5.02 11.76
N PRO A 48 7.07 6.24 12.20
CA PRO A 48 6.43 6.85 13.37
C PRO A 48 4.92 6.94 13.25
N ASN A 49 4.42 7.46 12.14
CA ASN A 49 2.97 7.63 11.90
C ASN A 49 2.25 6.31 11.61
N LEU A 50 2.90 5.35 10.95
CA LEU A 50 2.35 4.01 10.74
C LEU A 50 2.22 3.24 12.07
N VAL A 51 3.21 3.35 12.96
CA VAL A 51 3.18 2.70 14.29
C VAL A 51 2.16 3.36 15.20
N ALA A 52 2.03 4.69 15.15
CA ALA A 52 1.01 5.43 15.88
C ALA A 52 -0.43 5.15 15.39
N GLY A 53 -0.57 4.64 14.14
CA GLY A 53 -1.87 4.41 13.51
C GLY A 53 -2.53 5.66 12.96
N THR A 54 -1.83 6.80 12.94
CA THR A 54 -2.29 8.03 12.28
C THR A 54 -2.25 7.89 10.76
N TRP A 55 -1.36 7.04 10.24
CA TRP A 55 -1.33 6.61 8.85
C TRP A 55 -1.60 5.11 8.75
N SER A 56 -2.18 4.67 7.63
CA SER A 56 -2.38 3.28 7.28
C SER A 56 -1.48 2.85 6.13
N GLY A 57 -1.38 1.54 5.93
CA GLY A 57 -0.60 0.97 4.83
C GLY A 57 -1.40 0.00 4.00
N THR A 58 -1.04 -0.17 2.74
CA THR A 58 -1.64 -1.14 1.80
C THR A 58 -0.57 -1.90 1.02
N MET A 59 -0.98 -2.99 0.37
CA MET A 59 -0.20 -3.70 -0.64
C MET A 59 -0.94 -3.62 -1.97
N CYS A 60 -0.31 -3.02 -2.98
CA CYS A 60 -0.85 -2.86 -4.34
C CYS A 60 -0.15 -3.82 -5.29
N LEU A 61 -0.69 -5.03 -5.39
CA LEU A 61 -0.12 -6.15 -6.14
C LEU A 61 -0.90 -6.41 -7.42
N THR A 62 -2.21 -6.66 -7.29
CA THR A 62 -3.09 -7.20 -8.34
C THR A 62 -3.40 -6.16 -9.40
N GLU A 63 -3.37 -6.57 -10.65
CA GLU A 63 -3.78 -5.78 -11.83
C GLU A 63 -4.92 -6.48 -12.56
N PRO A 64 -5.66 -5.81 -13.47
CA PRO A 64 -6.78 -6.43 -14.19
C PRO A 64 -6.42 -7.74 -14.91
N GLN A 65 -5.18 -7.88 -15.38
CA GLN A 65 -4.72 -9.07 -16.12
C GLN A 65 -3.97 -10.07 -15.23
N CYS A 66 -3.60 -9.74 -14.00
CA CYS A 66 -2.80 -10.64 -13.16
C CYS A 66 -3.00 -10.43 -11.66
N GLY A 67 -2.95 -11.53 -10.94
CA GLY A 67 -2.95 -11.58 -9.47
C GLY A 67 -2.05 -12.71 -9.02
N THR A 68 -2.41 -13.95 -9.32
CA THR A 68 -1.59 -15.14 -9.02
C THR A 68 -0.31 -15.18 -9.85
N ASP A 69 -0.42 -14.90 -11.15
CA ASP A 69 0.75 -14.82 -12.04
C ASP A 69 1.33 -13.40 -12.08
N LEU A 70 2.13 -13.07 -11.09
CA LEU A 70 2.81 -11.77 -10.97
C LEU A 70 3.80 -11.50 -12.11
N GLY A 71 4.21 -12.52 -12.87
CA GLY A 71 5.05 -12.32 -14.03
C GLY A 71 4.45 -11.37 -15.06
N GLN A 72 3.14 -11.17 -15.05
CA GLN A 72 2.38 -10.33 -15.97
C GLN A 72 2.15 -8.89 -15.46
N VAL A 73 2.72 -8.47 -14.33
CA VAL A 73 2.63 -7.09 -13.84
C VAL A 73 3.12 -6.11 -14.89
N LYS A 74 2.30 -5.11 -15.21
CA LYS A 74 2.56 -4.06 -16.22
C LYS A 74 2.75 -2.66 -15.64
N THR A 75 2.37 -2.42 -14.39
CA THR A 75 2.63 -1.14 -13.71
C THR A 75 4.09 -0.79 -13.85
N LYS A 76 4.37 0.45 -14.27
CA LYS A 76 5.72 0.96 -14.54
C LYS A 76 6.17 1.90 -13.45
N ALA A 77 7.49 1.95 -13.24
CA ALA A 77 8.16 2.92 -12.40
C ALA A 77 9.29 3.55 -13.21
N GLU A 78 9.10 4.78 -13.64
CA GLU A 78 10.06 5.52 -14.45
C GLU A 78 10.84 6.50 -13.55
N PRO A 79 12.19 6.46 -13.54
CA PRO A 79 12.98 7.37 -12.73
C PRO A 79 12.78 8.81 -13.22
N ASN A 80 12.71 9.76 -12.28
CA ASN A 80 12.59 11.18 -12.59
C ASN A 80 13.85 11.97 -12.16
N ALA A 81 13.90 13.26 -12.49
CA ALA A 81 15.03 14.12 -12.21
C ALA A 81 15.25 14.41 -10.72
N GLU A 82 14.25 14.13 -9.88
CA GLU A 82 14.30 14.37 -8.43
C GLU A 82 14.86 13.17 -7.63
N GLY A 83 15.26 12.10 -8.32
CA GLY A 83 15.75 10.87 -7.69
C GLY A 83 14.62 9.99 -7.12
N THR A 84 13.38 10.25 -7.51
CA THR A 84 12.21 9.45 -7.22
C THR A 84 11.70 8.77 -8.49
N TYR A 85 10.49 8.20 -8.45
CA TYR A 85 9.92 7.45 -9.56
C TYR A 85 8.50 7.89 -9.83
N ASN A 86 8.18 8.04 -11.10
CA ASN A 86 6.81 8.20 -11.58
C ASN A 86 6.19 6.82 -11.77
N ILE A 87 5.07 6.57 -11.09
CA ILE A 87 4.38 5.27 -11.16
C ILE A 87 3.16 5.41 -12.07
N SER A 88 3.04 4.52 -13.06
CA SER A 88 1.91 4.49 -13.99
C SER A 88 1.31 3.10 -14.08
N GLY A 89 0.00 3.00 -13.91
CA GLY A 89 -0.74 1.74 -14.01
C GLY A 89 -1.98 1.70 -13.14
N THR A 90 -2.70 0.58 -13.21
CA THR A 90 -3.92 0.36 -12.44
C THR A 90 -3.78 -0.87 -11.56
N LYS A 91 -4.08 -0.72 -10.29
CA LYS A 91 -4.14 -1.82 -9.32
C LYS A 91 -5.58 -2.03 -8.89
N ILE A 92 -5.99 -3.29 -8.78
CA ILE A 92 -7.35 -3.68 -8.41
C ILE A 92 -7.37 -4.52 -7.13
N PHE A 93 -8.52 -4.57 -6.49
CA PHE A 93 -8.74 -5.31 -5.23
C PHE A 93 -7.84 -4.84 -4.09
N ILE A 94 -7.55 -3.54 -4.03
CA ILE A 94 -6.70 -2.99 -2.98
C ILE A 94 -7.51 -2.76 -1.71
N SER A 95 -7.33 -3.66 -0.75
CA SER A 95 -7.98 -3.55 0.56
C SER A 95 -7.48 -2.30 1.29
N ALA A 96 -8.41 -1.52 1.83
CA ALA A 96 -8.15 -0.22 2.45
C ALA A 96 -7.43 0.78 1.52
N GLY A 97 -7.56 0.60 0.19
CA GLY A 97 -6.86 1.42 -0.81
C GLY A 97 -7.32 2.87 -0.84
N GLU A 98 -8.57 3.15 -0.47
CA GLU A 98 -9.08 4.50 -0.29
C GLU A 98 -10.00 4.55 0.93
N GLN A 99 -9.75 5.48 1.84
CA GLN A 99 -10.52 5.69 3.06
C GLN A 99 -10.13 7.03 3.71
N ASP A 100 -10.89 7.47 4.69
CA ASP A 100 -10.71 8.71 5.46
C ASP A 100 -10.55 8.48 6.98
N LEU A 101 -10.25 7.24 7.39
CA LEU A 101 -10.05 6.87 8.79
C LEU A 101 -8.66 7.28 9.31
N THR A 102 -7.72 7.52 8.39
CA THR A 102 -6.35 7.94 8.69
C THR A 102 -5.95 9.14 7.85
N GLU A 103 -5.01 9.93 8.33
CA GLU A 103 -4.53 11.16 7.67
C GLU A 103 -3.83 10.89 6.34
N ASN A 104 -3.18 9.74 6.22
CA ASN A 104 -2.48 9.32 5.01
C ASN A 104 -2.57 7.79 4.83
N ILE A 105 -2.41 7.34 3.59
CA ILE A 105 -2.30 5.92 3.22
C ILE A 105 -0.96 5.72 2.51
N ILE A 106 -0.16 4.78 3.00
CA ILE A 106 1.14 4.44 2.41
C ILE A 106 0.97 3.16 1.59
N HIS A 107 1.00 3.28 0.27
CA HIS A 107 0.86 2.16 -0.64
C HIS A 107 2.24 1.54 -0.91
N ILE A 108 2.37 0.22 -0.69
CA ILE A 108 3.51 -0.56 -1.20
C ILE A 108 3.09 -1.09 -2.57
N VAL A 109 3.70 -0.58 -3.62
CA VAL A 109 3.29 -0.83 -5.01
C VAL A 109 4.31 -1.71 -5.73
N LEU A 110 3.85 -2.80 -6.33
CA LEU A 110 4.65 -3.62 -7.23
C LEU A 110 4.66 -2.97 -8.63
N ALA A 111 5.85 -2.64 -9.13
CA ALA A 111 6.02 -2.07 -10.45
C ALA A 111 7.34 -2.52 -11.09
N ARG A 112 7.52 -2.24 -12.38
CA ARG A 112 8.71 -2.57 -13.16
C ARG A 112 9.47 -1.33 -13.56
N LEU A 113 10.78 -1.39 -13.40
CA LEU A 113 11.70 -0.43 -14.03
C LEU A 113 11.75 -0.66 -15.55
N PRO A 114 12.13 0.35 -16.36
CA PRO A 114 12.17 0.24 -17.82
C PRO A 114 13.00 -0.95 -18.35
N ASP A 115 14.15 -1.20 -17.74
CA ASP A 115 15.10 -2.24 -18.17
C ASP A 115 15.01 -3.52 -17.32
N ALA A 116 13.93 -3.68 -16.56
CA ALA A 116 13.75 -4.83 -15.68
C ALA A 116 13.56 -6.13 -16.48
N PRO A 117 14.16 -7.25 -16.04
CA PRO A 117 13.98 -8.53 -16.70
C PRO A 117 12.51 -8.98 -16.69
N ALA A 118 12.13 -9.80 -17.66
CA ALA A 118 10.78 -10.39 -17.70
C ALA A 118 10.51 -11.30 -16.48
N GLY A 119 9.24 -11.52 -16.18
CA GLY A 119 8.80 -12.38 -15.08
C GLY A 119 8.93 -11.71 -13.71
N THR A 120 8.88 -12.50 -12.65
CA THR A 120 8.84 -12.00 -11.26
C THR A 120 10.16 -11.36 -10.83
N LYS A 121 11.28 -11.73 -11.43
CA LYS A 121 12.61 -11.17 -11.11
C LYS A 121 12.76 -9.68 -11.46
N GLY A 122 11.91 -9.16 -12.33
CA GLY A 122 11.91 -7.75 -12.73
C GLY A 122 10.94 -6.87 -11.94
N ILE A 123 10.33 -7.38 -10.87
CA ILE A 123 9.40 -6.62 -10.03
C ILE A 123 10.18 -5.97 -8.88
N SER A 124 9.93 -4.69 -8.68
CA SER A 124 10.42 -3.92 -7.52
C SER A 124 9.26 -3.39 -6.69
N LEU A 125 9.54 -3.00 -5.45
CA LEU A 125 8.59 -2.40 -4.53
C LEU A 125 8.83 -0.90 -4.43
N PHE A 126 7.75 -0.13 -4.46
CA PHE A 126 7.79 1.32 -4.36
C PHE A 126 6.88 1.79 -3.23
N ILE A 127 7.35 2.78 -2.45
CA ILE A 127 6.56 3.46 -1.45
C ILE A 127 5.85 4.62 -2.14
N VAL A 128 4.52 4.57 -2.18
CA VAL A 128 3.70 5.59 -2.85
C VAL A 128 2.66 6.11 -1.85
N PRO A 129 2.88 7.24 -1.20
CA PRO A 129 1.90 7.80 -0.27
C PRO A 129 0.71 8.41 -1.02
N LYS A 130 -0.50 8.34 -0.43
CA LYS A 130 -1.71 9.03 -0.92
C LYS A 130 -1.52 10.55 -0.95
N PHE A 131 -0.88 11.08 0.09
CA PHE A 131 -0.40 12.46 0.15
C PHE A 131 1.12 12.41 0.31
N LEU A 132 1.84 13.22 -0.45
CA LEU A 132 3.29 13.33 -0.34
C LEU A 132 3.67 13.68 1.11
N VAL A 133 4.83 13.22 1.53
CA VAL A 133 5.32 13.45 2.89
C VAL A 133 6.48 14.43 2.83
N ASN A 134 6.36 15.53 3.56
CA ASN A 134 7.42 16.52 3.70
C ASN A 134 8.60 15.94 4.49
N THR A 135 9.76 16.53 4.37
CA THR A 135 10.98 16.07 5.06
C THR A 135 10.88 16.10 6.59
N ASP A 136 9.97 16.91 7.13
CA ASP A 136 9.66 17.00 8.56
C ASP A 136 8.62 15.96 9.02
N GLY A 137 8.14 15.10 8.12
CA GLY A 137 7.15 14.07 8.40
C GLY A 137 5.69 14.54 8.36
N THR A 138 5.44 15.80 7.99
CA THR A 138 4.07 16.31 7.83
C THR A 138 3.45 15.89 6.50
N VAL A 139 2.12 15.86 6.44
CA VAL A 139 1.37 15.55 5.23
C VAL A 139 1.43 16.73 4.27
N GLY A 140 1.86 16.48 3.03
CA GLY A 140 2.00 17.46 1.97
C GLY A 140 0.85 17.45 0.96
N GLN A 141 1.19 17.70 -0.30
CA GLN A 141 0.22 17.74 -1.39
C GLN A 141 -0.32 16.34 -1.73
N ARG A 142 -1.52 16.31 -2.32
CA ARG A 142 -2.09 15.08 -2.87
C ARG A 142 -1.19 14.53 -3.97
N ASN A 143 -0.80 13.27 -3.81
CA ASN A 143 -0.12 12.53 -4.86
C ASN A 143 -1.12 12.13 -5.96
N PRO A 144 -0.76 12.05 -7.25
CA PRO A 144 -1.66 11.63 -8.33
C PRO A 144 -1.98 10.12 -8.27
N VAL A 145 -2.52 9.70 -7.12
CA VAL A 145 -3.11 8.38 -6.89
C VAL A 145 -4.61 8.58 -6.72
N THR A 146 -5.39 8.02 -7.62
CA THR A 146 -6.84 8.20 -7.65
C THR A 146 -7.57 6.88 -7.44
N CYS A 147 -8.69 6.95 -6.71
CA CYS A 147 -9.62 5.83 -6.58
C CYS A 147 -10.55 5.81 -7.79
N GLY A 148 -10.43 4.79 -8.64
CA GLY A 148 -11.30 4.62 -9.80
C GLY A 148 -12.67 4.08 -9.41
N SER A 149 -12.72 3.15 -8.46
CA SER A 149 -13.96 2.56 -7.94
C SER A 149 -13.70 1.82 -6.63
N ILE A 150 -14.78 1.51 -5.92
CA ILE A 150 -14.81 0.59 -4.78
C ILE A 150 -15.61 -0.64 -5.17
N GLU A 151 -15.08 -1.82 -4.86
CA GLU A 151 -15.70 -3.09 -5.21
C GLU A 151 -17.01 -3.34 -4.46
N HIS A 152 -18.02 -3.79 -5.17
CA HIS A 152 -19.27 -4.29 -4.61
C HIS A 152 -19.10 -5.74 -4.19
N LYS A 153 -18.78 -5.97 -2.92
CA LYS A 153 -18.40 -7.30 -2.41
C LYS A 153 -19.56 -8.10 -1.85
N MET A 154 -19.43 -9.44 -1.87
CA MET A 154 -20.35 -10.37 -1.23
C MET A 154 -20.29 -10.28 0.31
N GLY A 155 -19.12 -10.06 0.89
CA GLY A 155 -18.87 -9.89 2.33
C GLY A 155 -17.87 -8.79 2.61
N ILE A 156 -17.58 -8.52 3.90
CA ILE A 156 -16.63 -7.50 4.38
C ILE A 156 -16.91 -6.11 3.74
N ARG A 157 -18.18 -5.75 3.65
CA ARG A 157 -18.63 -4.58 2.87
C ARG A 157 -18.19 -3.24 3.47
N ALA A 158 -17.95 -3.19 4.78
CA ALA A 158 -17.47 -1.99 5.46
C ALA A 158 -15.95 -1.77 5.35
N SER A 159 -15.20 -2.71 4.74
CA SER A 159 -13.80 -2.51 4.36
C SER A 159 -13.74 -2.13 2.88
N ALA A 160 -13.21 -0.95 2.57
CA ALA A 160 -13.03 -0.50 1.20
C ALA A 160 -12.05 -1.42 0.46
N THR A 161 -12.44 -1.88 -0.73
CA THR A 161 -11.58 -2.62 -1.65
C THR A 161 -11.56 -1.84 -2.95
N ALA A 162 -10.47 -1.12 -3.19
CA ALA A 162 -10.40 -0.08 -4.22
C ALA A 162 -9.72 -0.54 -5.50
N VAL A 163 -10.09 0.10 -6.60
CA VAL A 163 -9.26 0.23 -7.81
C VAL A 163 -8.46 1.51 -7.67
N LEU A 164 -7.14 1.42 -7.76
CA LEU A 164 -6.25 2.57 -7.69
C LEU A 164 -5.58 2.80 -9.04
N ASN A 165 -5.68 4.02 -9.54
CA ASN A 165 -4.98 4.48 -10.73
C ASN A 165 -3.79 5.34 -10.30
N PHE A 166 -2.64 5.05 -10.86
CA PHE A 166 -1.39 5.78 -10.71
C PHE A 166 -1.13 6.46 -12.06
N ASP A 167 -1.26 7.76 -12.11
CA ASP A 167 -1.27 8.56 -13.35
C ASP A 167 -0.10 9.55 -13.38
N ASN A 168 1.07 9.09 -13.11
CA ASN A 168 2.26 9.96 -13.11
C ASN A 168 3.19 9.66 -14.26
#